data_593e3d74509faaad0f80d7493ae9faf3
#
_entry.id   593e3d74509faaad0f80d7493ae9faf3
#
_cell.length_a   1.000
_cell.length_b   1.000
_cell.length_c   1.000
_cell.angle_alpha   90.00
_cell.angle_beta   90.00
_cell.angle_gamma   90.00
#
_symmetry.space_group_name_H-M   'P 1'
#
loop_
_entity.id
_entity.type
_entity.pdbx_description
1 polymer ?
#
loop_
_entity_poly.entity_id
_entity_poly.type
_entity_poly.pdbx_seq_one_letter_code
_entity_poly.pdbx_strand_id
1 'polypeptide(L)'
;SLVRTHYGHHPGSVDLSMQPTSADDVAGALAFAVDCLPNFGTYEDAMSEQSRGLFHSRLATLVNLHRVMPSRVVDAALTSEAPLNSVEGFVRQMIWREYVRHIHEVTDGFRTLEVERSTGVRGARWEGFDSADDEAHPNHLSQSNPLPEAYWGATSGLRCLDASVE
;
A
#
# COMPACT_ATOMS: atom_id res chain seq x y z
N SER A 1 -7.40 22.05 13.22
CA SER A 1 -6.84 21.79 11.89
C SER A 1 -7.99 21.62 10.90
N LEU A 2 -7.76 21.94 9.62
CA LEU A 2 -8.76 21.78 8.55
C LEU A 2 -9.37 20.37 8.52
N VAL A 3 -8.56 19.35 8.77
CA VAL A 3 -9.03 17.96 8.83
C VAL A 3 -10.09 17.78 9.92
N ARG A 4 -9.85 18.26 11.13
CA ARG A 4 -10.86 18.15 12.21
C ARG A 4 -12.12 18.93 11.90
N THR A 5 -11.99 20.10 11.29
CA THR A 5 -13.14 20.96 10.95
C THR A 5 -14.04 20.33 9.89
N HIS A 6 -13.44 19.74 8.84
CA HIS A 6 -14.21 19.24 7.71
C HIS A 6 -14.50 17.74 7.75
N TYR A 7 -13.66 16.96 8.44
CA TYR A 7 -13.71 15.49 8.42
C TYR A 7 -13.79 14.86 9.83
N GLY A 8 -14.01 15.67 10.87
CA GLY A 8 -14.08 15.18 12.24
C GLY A 8 -15.25 14.24 12.54
N HIS A 9 -16.19 14.10 11.61
CA HIS A 9 -17.33 13.18 11.67
C HIS A 9 -17.04 11.82 11.05
N HIS A 10 -15.89 11.67 10.35
CA HIS A 10 -15.47 10.38 9.82
C HIS A 10 -14.90 9.49 10.92
N PRO A 11 -14.98 8.16 10.77
CA PRO A 11 -14.36 7.21 11.69
C PRO A 11 -12.86 7.44 11.82
N GLY A 12 -12.32 7.14 13.00
CA GLY A 12 -10.88 7.21 13.28
C GLY A 12 -10.43 8.53 13.90
N SER A 13 -9.14 8.61 14.16
CA SER A 13 -8.50 9.79 14.75
C SER A 13 -7.14 10.05 14.10
N VAL A 14 -6.72 11.31 14.07
CA VAL A 14 -5.40 11.71 13.59
C VAL A 14 -4.51 12.04 14.77
N ASP A 15 -3.46 11.24 14.96
CA ASP A 15 -2.37 11.54 15.91
C ASP A 15 -1.15 12.01 15.12
N LEU A 16 -0.93 13.31 15.12
CA LEU A 16 0.20 13.93 14.42
C LEU A 16 1.53 13.73 15.15
N SER A 17 1.51 13.34 16.42
CA SER A 17 2.74 13.07 17.18
C SER A 17 3.48 11.83 16.69
N MET A 18 2.76 10.93 16.02
CA MET A 18 3.32 9.71 15.41
C MET A 18 3.89 9.93 14.00
N GLN A 19 3.77 11.13 13.45
CA GLN A 19 4.24 11.42 12.10
C GLN A 19 5.65 12.00 12.12
N PRO A 20 6.61 11.41 11.40
CA PRO A 20 7.96 11.95 11.26
C PRO A 20 7.93 13.33 10.59
N THR A 21 8.36 14.37 11.28
CA THR A 21 8.34 15.77 10.80
C THR A 21 9.72 16.38 10.64
N SER A 22 10.67 16.01 11.47
CA SER A 22 12.06 16.44 11.38
C SER A 22 12.94 15.50 10.55
N ALA A 23 14.15 15.91 10.24
CA ALA A 23 15.14 15.04 9.60
C ALA A 23 15.54 13.86 10.51
N ASP A 24 15.61 14.09 11.80
CA ASP A 24 15.96 13.07 12.79
C ASP A 24 14.84 12.03 12.91
N ASP A 25 13.56 12.47 12.89
CA ASP A 25 12.41 11.55 12.89
C ASP A 25 12.41 10.67 11.64
N VAL A 26 12.76 11.26 10.48
CA VAL A 26 12.87 10.52 9.21
C VAL A 26 14.00 9.50 9.27
N ALA A 27 15.15 9.87 9.84
CA ALA A 27 16.26 8.93 10.04
C ALA A 27 15.88 7.81 11.01
N GLY A 28 15.18 8.14 12.10
CA GLY A 28 14.65 7.16 13.04
C GLY A 28 13.64 6.20 12.42
N ALA A 29 12.76 6.70 11.54
CA ALA A 29 11.81 5.86 10.81
C ALA A 29 12.51 4.88 9.85
N LEU A 30 13.59 5.32 9.20
CA LEU A 30 14.39 4.44 8.34
C LEU A 30 15.13 3.38 9.17
N ALA A 31 15.72 3.76 10.31
CA ALA A 31 16.35 2.81 11.22
C ALA A 31 15.35 1.77 11.73
N PHE A 32 14.16 2.19 12.16
CA PHE A 32 13.08 1.28 12.55
C PHE A 32 12.71 0.29 11.45
N ALA A 33 12.65 0.74 10.20
CA ALA A 33 12.37 -0.14 9.07
C ALA A 33 13.46 -1.21 8.89
N VAL A 34 14.73 -0.84 9.06
CA VAL A 34 15.87 -1.78 9.03
C VAL A 34 15.79 -2.77 10.18
N ASP A 35 15.44 -2.32 11.39
CA ASP A 35 15.27 -3.18 12.57
C ASP A 35 14.13 -4.21 12.41
N CYS A 36 13.14 -3.91 11.59
CA CYS A 36 12.05 -4.85 11.24
C CYS A 36 12.47 -5.92 10.23
N LEU A 37 13.47 -5.64 9.38
CA LEU A 37 13.87 -6.52 8.27
C LEU A 37 14.19 -7.97 8.66
N PRO A 38 14.88 -8.27 9.79
CA PRO A 38 15.19 -9.65 10.13
C PRO A 38 14.01 -10.60 10.16
N ASN A 39 12.82 -10.07 10.47
CA ASN A 39 11.58 -10.84 10.56
C ASN A 39 10.64 -10.61 9.37
N PHE A 40 10.92 -9.62 8.52
CA PHE A 40 10.01 -9.21 7.45
C PHE A 40 9.67 -10.37 6.51
N GLY A 41 10.65 -11.08 5.97
CA GLY A 41 10.42 -12.14 4.99
C GLY A 41 9.61 -13.34 5.53
N THR A 42 9.62 -13.55 6.84
CA THR A 42 8.81 -14.60 7.47
C THR A 42 7.37 -14.17 7.70
N TYR A 43 7.15 -12.87 7.93
CA TYR A 43 5.86 -12.32 8.37
C TYR A 43 5.28 -11.29 7.41
N GLU A 44 5.78 -11.18 6.16
CA GLU A 44 5.32 -10.15 5.22
C GLU A 44 3.81 -10.22 4.93
N ASP A 45 3.26 -11.44 4.91
CA ASP A 45 1.83 -11.69 4.68
C ASP A 45 1.06 -12.06 5.97
N ALA A 46 1.70 -11.92 7.13
CA ALA A 46 1.08 -12.29 8.39
C ALA A 46 0.03 -11.26 8.81
N MET A 47 -1.03 -11.75 9.42
CA MET A 47 -2.09 -10.96 10.03
C MET A 47 -2.15 -11.23 11.53
N SER A 48 -2.42 -10.20 12.33
CA SER A 48 -2.49 -10.34 13.79
C SER A 48 -3.53 -9.39 14.37
N GLU A 49 -4.40 -9.93 15.22
CA GLU A 49 -5.34 -9.14 16.02
C GLU A 49 -4.63 -8.40 17.18
N GLN A 50 -3.42 -8.84 17.56
CA GLN A 50 -2.67 -8.31 18.71
C GLN A 50 -1.65 -7.25 18.32
N SER A 51 -1.26 -7.18 17.05
CA SER A 51 -0.24 -6.26 16.56
C SER A 51 -0.71 -5.54 15.30
N ARG A 52 -0.83 -4.23 15.37
CA ARG A 52 -1.22 -3.38 14.23
C ARG A 52 -0.09 -3.10 13.24
N GLY A 53 1.12 -3.46 13.57
CA GLY A 53 2.29 -3.08 12.77
C GLY A 53 3.16 -4.25 12.34
N LEU A 54 3.10 -5.38 13.04
CA LEU A 54 4.02 -6.49 12.83
C LEU A 54 5.46 -5.99 12.56
N PHE A 55 6.07 -6.47 11.49
CA PHE A 55 7.42 -6.08 11.07
C PHE A 55 7.40 -5.19 9.82
N HIS A 56 6.32 -4.44 9.58
CA HIS A 56 6.19 -3.54 8.43
C HIS A 56 6.95 -2.24 8.66
N SER A 57 7.57 -1.73 7.60
CA SER A 57 8.49 -0.59 7.63
C SER A 57 7.84 0.76 7.99
N ARG A 58 6.53 0.92 7.74
CA ARG A 58 5.76 2.17 7.91
C ARG A 58 6.32 3.37 7.11
N LEU A 59 7.13 3.13 6.08
CA LEU A 59 7.78 4.18 5.30
C LEU A 59 6.91 4.75 4.16
N ALA A 60 5.75 4.16 3.87
CA ALA A 60 4.93 4.50 2.71
C ALA A 60 4.64 6.01 2.62
N THR A 61 4.22 6.64 3.71
CA THR A 61 3.93 8.08 3.76
C THR A 61 5.18 8.92 3.44
N LEU A 62 6.32 8.57 4.01
CA LEU A 62 7.58 9.30 3.80
C LEU A 62 8.07 9.21 2.35
N VAL A 63 7.96 8.02 1.76
CA VAL A 63 8.33 7.80 0.36
C VAL A 63 7.36 8.53 -0.58
N ASN A 64 6.05 8.48 -0.30
CA ASN A 64 5.04 9.15 -1.13
C ASN A 64 5.13 10.69 -1.05
N LEU A 65 5.56 11.22 0.09
CA LEU A 65 5.82 12.66 0.27
C LEU A 65 7.24 13.09 -0.16
N HIS A 66 8.00 12.18 -0.77
CA HIS A 66 9.40 12.40 -1.19
C HIS A 66 10.33 12.87 -0.05
N ARG A 67 10.02 12.50 1.20
CA ARG A 67 10.89 12.77 2.36
C ARG A 67 12.03 11.77 2.45
N VAL A 68 11.83 10.57 1.89
CA VAL A 68 12.86 9.54 1.69
C VAL A 68 12.76 9.03 0.26
N MET A 69 13.89 8.98 -0.42
CA MET A 69 13.94 8.42 -1.77
C MET A 69 13.84 6.88 -1.72
N PRO A 70 13.09 6.25 -2.64
CA PRO A 70 13.02 4.78 -2.73
C PRO A 70 14.40 4.11 -2.79
N SER A 71 15.35 4.68 -3.54
CA SER A 71 16.71 4.17 -3.64
C SER A 71 17.40 4.10 -2.28
N ARG A 72 17.25 5.14 -1.43
CA ARG A 72 17.83 5.16 -0.09
C ARG A 72 17.24 4.06 0.82
N VAL A 73 15.97 3.76 0.65
CA VAL A 73 15.30 2.66 1.38
C VAL A 73 15.86 1.31 0.93
N VAL A 74 16.01 1.12 -0.38
CA VAL A 74 16.61 -0.09 -0.95
C VAL A 74 18.07 -0.26 -0.52
N ASP A 75 18.87 0.81 -0.59
CA ASP A 75 20.27 0.79 -0.15
C ASP A 75 20.41 0.40 1.32
N ALA A 76 19.53 0.94 2.18
CA ALA A 76 19.50 0.59 3.60
C ALA A 76 19.17 -0.90 3.82
N ALA A 77 18.24 -1.46 3.04
CA ALA A 77 17.92 -2.88 3.10
C ALA A 77 19.07 -3.76 2.62
N LEU A 78 19.70 -3.40 1.49
CA LEU A 78 20.80 -4.16 0.91
C LEU A 78 22.06 -4.15 1.76
N THR A 79 22.26 -3.10 2.56
CA THR A 79 23.42 -2.98 3.47
C THR A 79 23.14 -3.51 4.87
N SER A 80 21.92 -3.97 5.15
CA SER A 80 21.57 -4.57 6.43
C SER A 80 22.11 -5.99 6.57
N GLU A 81 22.17 -6.47 7.82
CA GLU A 81 22.51 -7.88 8.13
C GLU A 81 21.28 -8.81 8.12
N ALA A 82 20.16 -8.36 7.57
CA ALA A 82 18.94 -9.15 7.53
C ALA A 82 19.09 -10.37 6.61
N PRO A 83 18.35 -11.46 6.86
CA PRO A 83 18.35 -12.64 6.00
C PRO A 83 17.96 -12.32 4.56
N LEU A 84 18.55 -13.03 3.61
CA LEU A 84 18.35 -12.77 2.18
C LEU A 84 16.87 -12.79 1.76
N ASN A 85 16.07 -13.71 2.29
CA ASN A 85 14.63 -13.78 2.02
C ASN A 85 13.89 -12.52 2.45
N SER A 86 14.28 -11.91 3.57
CA SER A 86 13.71 -10.65 4.05
C SER A 86 14.12 -9.46 3.17
N VAL A 87 15.39 -9.38 2.81
CA VAL A 87 15.90 -8.32 1.93
C VAL A 87 15.26 -8.43 0.54
N GLU A 88 15.21 -9.63 -0.03
CA GLU A 88 14.59 -9.88 -1.34
C GLU A 88 13.10 -9.52 -1.31
N GLY A 89 12.35 -10.03 -0.34
CA GLY A 89 10.94 -9.74 -0.18
C GLY A 89 10.68 -8.24 -0.05
N PHE A 90 11.45 -7.54 0.78
CA PHE A 90 11.32 -6.10 0.97
C PHE A 90 11.65 -5.30 -0.30
N VAL A 91 12.74 -5.61 -0.99
CA VAL A 91 13.11 -4.96 -2.26
C VAL A 91 12.05 -5.20 -3.32
N ARG A 92 11.48 -6.41 -3.39
CA ARG A 92 10.38 -6.75 -4.28
C ARG A 92 9.15 -5.85 -4.03
N GLN A 93 8.81 -5.54 -2.77
CA GLN A 93 7.72 -4.60 -2.45
C GLN A 93 8.03 -3.17 -2.91
N MET A 94 9.29 -2.74 -2.85
CA MET A 94 9.70 -1.44 -3.39
C MET A 94 9.58 -1.40 -4.93
N ILE A 95 9.89 -2.50 -5.62
CA ILE A 95 9.69 -2.63 -7.07
C ILE A 95 8.20 -2.61 -7.42
N TRP A 96 7.35 -3.29 -6.65
CA TRP A 96 5.91 -3.25 -6.80
C TRP A 96 5.36 -1.82 -6.73
N ARG A 97 5.84 -1.04 -5.79
CA ARG A 97 5.47 0.37 -5.66
C ARG A 97 5.78 1.16 -6.94
N GLU A 98 6.97 1.01 -7.50
CA GLU A 98 7.36 1.70 -8.74
C GLU A 98 6.56 1.19 -9.95
N TYR A 99 6.25 -0.10 -10.00
CA TYR A 99 5.35 -0.66 -11.00
C TYR A 99 3.95 -0.05 -10.93
N VAL A 100 3.35 0.00 -9.74
CA VAL A 100 2.01 0.62 -9.54
C VAL A 100 2.04 2.10 -9.91
N ARG A 101 3.11 2.82 -9.56
CA ARG A 101 3.29 4.22 -9.96
C ARG A 101 3.34 4.37 -11.48
N HIS A 102 4.09 3.51 -12.17
CA HIS A 102 4.15 3.52 -13.62
C HIS A 102 2.77 3.24 -14.25
N ILE A 103 2.04 2.23 -13.77
CA ILE A 103 0.68 1.96 -14.24
C ILE A 103 -0.22 3.17 -14.00
N HIS A 104 -0.13 3.81 -12.85
CA HIS A 104 -0.88 5.03 -12.57
C HIS A 104 -0.61 6.16 -13.58
N GLU A 105 0.66 6.38 -13.94
CA GLU A 105 1.05 7.38 -14.94
C GLU A 105 0.49 7.07 -16.33
N VAL A 106 0.63 5.81 -16.80
CA VAL A 106 0.23 5.41 -18.16
C VAL A 106 -1.27 5.19 -18.33
N THR A 107 -2.01 5.01 -17.23
CA THR A 107 -3.47 4.83 -17.23
C THR A 107 -4.24 6.07 -16.79
N ASP A 108 -3.59 7.23 -16.74
CA ASP A 108 -4.20 8.47 -16.22
C ASP A 108 -4.91 8.25 -14.86
N GLY A 109 -4.18 7.73 -13.90
CA GLY A 109 -4.71 7.48 -12.57
C GLY A 109 -5.67 6.29 -12.50
N PHE A 110 -5.41 5.24 -13.26
CA PHE A 110 -6.25 4.04 -13.37
C PHE A 110 -7.64 4.29 -13.96
N ARG A 111 -7.83 5.38 -14.72
CA ARG A 111 -9.11 5.70 -15.36
C ARG A 111 -9.36 4.91 -16.63
N THR A 112 -8.34 4.30 -17.20
CA THR A 112 -8.45 3.45 -18.39
C THR A 112 -8.03 2.03 -18.08
N LEU A 113 -8.79 1.06 -18.62
CA LEU A 113 -8.48 -0.36 -18.56
C LEU A 113 -7.73 -0.86 -19.81
N GLU A 114 -7.42 0.01 -20.75
CA GLU A 114 -6.67 -0.32 -21.97
C GLU A 114 -5.18 -0.57 -21.63
N VAL A 115 -4.90 -1.62 -20.87
CA VAL A 115 -3.56 -1.96 -20.39
C VAL A 115 -2.58 -2.16 -21.55
N GLU A 116 -3.01 -2.81 -22.64
CA GLU A 116 -2.17 -3.03 -23.81
C GLU A 116 -1.77 -1.70 -24.47
N ARG A 117 -2.68 -0.75 -24.53
CA ARG A 117 -2.45 0.56 -25.12
C ARG A 117 -1.56 1.45 -24.24
N SER A 118 -1.78 1.40 -22.94
CA SER A 118 -1.07 2.23 -21.98
C SER A 118 0.32 1.71 -21.63
N THR A 119 0.52 0.39 -21.59
CA THR A 119 1.81 -0.22 -21.21
C THR A 119 2.64 -0.69 -22.39
N GLY A 120 2.07 -0.78 -23.60
CA GLY A 120 2.72 -1.36 -24.78
C GLY A 120 2.96 -2.86 -24.70
N VAL A 121 2.45 -3.53 -23.68
CA VAL A 121 2.60 -4.99 -23.49
C VAL A 121 1.52 -5.72 -24.28
N ARG A 122 1.93 -6.38 -25.37
CA ARG A 122 1.02 -7.21 -26.17
C ARG A 122 0.51 -8.40 -25.35
N GLY A 123 -0.79 -8.65 -25.44
CA GLY A 123 -1.44 -9.78 -24.78
C GLY A 123 -1.76 -9.56 -23.31
N ALA A 124 -1.60 -8.35 -22.80
CA ALA A 124 -2.11 -7.96 -21.49
C ALA A 124 -3.65 -7.85 -21.48
N ARG A 125 -4.32 -8.68 -22.28
CA ARG A 125 -5.77 -8.84 -22.21
C ARG A 125 -6.10 -9.72 -21.02
N TRP A 126 -7.04 -9.27 -20.24
CA TRP A 126 -7.70 -10.16 -19.29
C TRP A 126 -8.49 -11.18 -20.11
N GLU A 127 -8.07 -12.44 -20.07
CA GLU A 127 -8.82 -13.51 -20.75
C GLU A 127 -10.26 -13.53 -20.20
N GLY A 128 -11.22 -13.44 -21.11
CA GLY A 128 -12.65 -13.44 -20.76
C GLY A 128 -13.32 -12.06 -20.78
N PHE A 129 -12.61 -11.00 -21.15
CA PHE A 129 -13.21 -9.69 -21.41
C PHE A 129 -13.40 -9.48 -22.90
N ASP A 130 -14.64 -9.34 -23.30
CA ASP A 130 -14.97 -8.75 -24.57
C ASP A 130 -15.17 -7.25 -24.37
N SER A 131 -14.44 -6.44 -25.11
CA SER A 131 -14.40 -4.97 -24.96
C SER A 131 -15.76 -4.27 -25.09
N ALA A 132 -16.78 -4.99 -25.56
CA ALA A 132 -18.14 -4.46 -25.69
C ALA A 132 -18.90 -4.39 -24.35
N ASP A 133 -18.49 -5.16 -23.34
CA ASP A 133 -19.17 -5.29 -22.05
C ASP A 133 -18.31 -4.85 -20.85
N ASP A 134 -17.25 -4.05 -21.08
CA ASP A 134 -16.33 -3.61 -20.04
C ASP A 134 -17.04 -2.89 -18.87
N GLU A 135 -18.11 -2.16 -19.16
CA GLU A 135 -18.90 -1.47 -18.12
C GLU A 135 -19.68 -2.43 -17.20
N ALA A 136 -19.94 -3.64 -17.65
CA ALA A 136 -20.66 -4.66 -16.88
C ALA A 136 -19.73 -5.55 -16.06
N HIS A 137 -18.39 -5.45 -16.26
CA HIS A 137 -17.45 -6.29 -15.55
C HIS A 137 -17.36 -5.92 -14.07
N PRO A 138 -17.35 -6.91 -13.14
CA PRO A 138 -17.36 -6.65 -11.69
C PRO A 138 -16.15 -5.85 -11.18
N ASN A 139 -15.04 -5.85 -11.91
CA ASN A 139 -13.83 -5.10 -11.56
C ASN A 139 -13.67 -3.79 -12.35
N HIS A 140 -14.70 -3.36 -13.07
CA HIS A 140 -14.63 -2.10 -13.80
C HIS A 140 -14.52 -0.90 -12.86
N LEU A 141 -13.62 0.05 -13.17
CA LEU A 141 -13.34 1.20 -12.29
C LEU A 141 -14.54 2.14 -12.09
N SER A 142 -15.51 2.12 -13.00
CA SER A 142 -16.75 2.91 -12.91
C SER A 142 -17.91 2.20 -12.22
N GLN A 143 -17.67 1.10 -11.52
CA GLN A 143 -18.71 0.45 -10.72
C GLN A 143 -19.28 1.41 -9.68
N SER A 144 -20.60 1.51 -9.67
CA SER A 144 -21.35 2.39 -8.74
C SER A 144 -21.99 1.63 -7.58
N ASN A 145 -21.68 0.35 -7.41
CA ASN A 145 -22.19 -0.43 -6.31
C ASN A 145 -21.69 0.15 -4.97
N PRO A 146 -22.55 0.32 -3.98
CA PRO A 146 -22.10 0.76 -2.67
C PRO A 146 -21.17 -0.26 -2.05
N LEU A 147 -20.19 0.21 -1.27
CA LEU A 147 -19.37 -0.68 -0.46
C LEU A 147 -20.26 -1.45 0.53
N PRO A 148 -20.02 -2.76 0.73
CA PRO A 148 -20.71 -3.53 1.75
C PRO A 148 -20.60 -2.90 3.13
N GLU A 149 -21.69 -2.96 3.92
CA GLU A 149 -21.74 -2.40 5.28
C GLU A 149 -20.60 -2.95 6.18
N ALA A 150 -20.15 -4.16 5.93
CA ALA A 150 -19.02 -4.76 6.62
C ALA A 150 -17.73 -3.93 6.60
N TYR A 151 -17.52 -3.11 5.58
CA TYR A 151 -16.37 -2.19 5.50
C TYR A 151 -16.46 -0.98 6.43
N TRP A 152 -17.65 -0.73 6.99
CA TRP A 152 -17.90 0.39 7.90
C TRP A 152 -18.14 -0.07 9.33
N GLY A 153 -18.68 -1.26 9.50
CA GLY A 153 -19.18 -1.77 10.78
C GLY A 153 -18.45 -2.97 11.32
N ALA A 154 -17.37 -3.44 10.67
CA ALA A 154 -16.64 -4.65 11.07
C ALA A 154 -17.58 -5.85 11.33
N THR A 155 -18.54 -6.06 10.44
CA THR A 155 -19.63 -7.05 10.61
C THR A 155 -19.65 -8.14 9.54
N SER A 156 -18.50 -8.40 8.90
CA SER A 156 -18.39 -9.42 7.85
C SER A 156 -18.49 -10.84 8.37
N GLY A 157 -18.20 -11.07 9.66
CA GLY A 157 -18.02 -12.37 10.28
C GLY A 157 -16.67 -13.02 9.97
N LEU A 158 -15.80 -12.34 9.23
CA LEU A 158 -14.41 -12.74 8.98
C LEU A 158 -13.51 -11.97 9.95
N ARG A 159 -13.02 -12.62 10.98
CA ARG A 159 -12.25 -11.99 12.07
C ARG A 159 -11.09 -11.13 11.58
N CYS A 160 -10.35 -11.59 10.56
CA CYS A 160 -9.21 -10.84 10.01
C CYS A 160 -9.66 -9.57 9.29
N LEU A 161 -10.78 -9.59 8.59
CA LEU A 161 -11.33 -8.39 7.92
C LEU A 161 -11.91 -7.43 8.95
N ASP A 162 -12.70 -7.93 9.89
CA ASP A 162 -13.34 -7.12 10.92
C ASP A 162 -12.29 -6.40 11.79
N ALA A 163 -11.23 -7.12 12.22
CA ALA A 163 -10.12 -6.54 12.96
C ALA A 163 -9.29 -5.52 12.16
N SER A 164 -9.40 -5.50 10.83
CA SER A 164 -8.74 -4.51 9.98
C SER A 164 -9.58 -3.22 9.82
N VAL A 165 -10.88 -3.30 10.07
CA VAL A 165 -11.82 -2.19 10.00
C VAL A 165 -11.92 -1.45 11.34
N GLU A 166 -11.83 -2.15 12.48
CA GLU A 166 -11.79 -1.58 13.84
C GLU A 166 -10.52 -0.75 14.10
#